data_85d624e8ab6690d6abf43c696f2210af
#
_entry.id   85d624e8ab6690d6abf43c696f2210af
#
_cell.length_a   1.000
_cell.length_b   1.000
_cell.length_c   1.000
_cell.angle_alpha   90.00
_cell.angle_beta   90.00
_cell.angle_gamma   90.00
#
_symmetry.space_group_name_H-M   'P 1'
#
loop_
_entity.id
_entity.type
_entity.pdbx_description
1 polymer ?
#
loop_
_entity_poly.entity_id
_entity_poly.type
_entity_poly.pdbx_seq_one_letter_code
_entity_poly.pdbx_strand_id
1 'polypeptide(L)'
;PKTVGGYVEISRQLLLQSTPNAEGIVNADLARVIGLAVDSAAIAGPGTAGQPTGVRNTSGFGTANPSTGTAIGYADMIRFQTAVAASNAMMPGFGYVTTPTVAGILMGKPRFTNSDTPIWGGNILDGTLVGARAMASLQVGSGTIIGGDWSQVIIGEWGVLEIEANPYANFQSGIVGVRALYTCDVGVRYPQAFAVGTGFVS
;
A
#
# COMPACT_ATOMS: atom_id res chain seq x y z
N PRO A 1 -13.55 -8.67 11.31
CA PRO A 1 -12.35 -8.01 11.83
C PRO A 1 -11.18 -8.96 11.89
N LYS A 2 -10.00 -8.45 11.55
CA LYS A 2 -8.72 -9.16 11.54
C LYS A 2 -7.76 -8.39 12.44
N THR A 3 -6.93 -9.11 13.19
CA THR A 3 -6.00 -8.47 14.12
C THR A 3 -4.57 -8.63 13.61
N VAL A 4 -3.86 -7.52 13.47
CA VAL A 4 -2.43 -7.48 13.21
C VAL A 4 -1.71 -7.22 14.52
N GLY A 5 -0.61 -7.95 14.77
CA GLY A 5 0.18 -7.81 15.99
C GLY A 5 1.67 -7.72 15.68
N GLY A 6 2.37 -6.94 16.50
CA GLY A 6 3.81 -6.86 16.54
C GLY A 6 4.31 -7.15 17.95
N TYR A 7 5.47 -7.79 18.07
CA TYR A 7 6.11 -8.08 19.34
C TYR A 7 7.61 -7.82 19.26
N VAL A 8 8.15 -7.19 20.28
CA VAL A 8 9.57 -6.91 20.41
C VAL A 8 10.03 -7.16 21.85
N GLU A 9 11.24 -7.61 22.02
CA GLU A 9 11.86 -7.82 23.31
C GLU A 9 12.96 -6.80 23.56
N ILE A 10 12.97 -6.19 24.75
CA ILE A 10 13.95 -5.20 25.15
C ILE A 10 14.58 -5.62 26.49
N SER A 11 15.90 -5.58 26.58
CA SER A 11 16.57 -5.88 27.84
C SER A 11 16.34 -4.76 28.84
N ARG A 12 16.14 -5.12 30.11
CA ARG A 12 16.03 -4.14 31.21
C ARG A 12 17.27 -3.25 31.32
N GLN A 13 18.45 -3.78 31.01
CA GLN A 13 19.69 -3.00 31.04
C GLN A 13 19.67 -1.87 29.99
N LEU A 14 19.15 -2.15 28.79
CA LEU A 14 18.98 -1.13 27.75
C LEU A 14 18.02 -0.03 28.19
N LEU A 15 16.90 -0.39 28.82
CA LEU A 15 15.93 0.59 29.34
C LEU A 15 16.52 1.50 30.43
N LEU A 16 17.41 0.97 31.29
CA LEU A 16 18.05 1.73 32.36
C LEU A 16 19.19 2.63 31.87
N GLN A 17 19.87 2.24 30.78
CA GLN A 17 21.06 2.94 30.28
C GLN A 17 20.78 3.81 29.05
N SER A 18 19.58 3.71 28.45
CA SER A 18 19.27 4.44 27.22
C SER A 18 19.00 5.92 27.47
N THR A 19 19.74 6.74 26.75
CA THR A 19 19.47 8.16 26.56
C THR A 19 19.68 8.44 25.06
N PRO A 20 18.68 8.77 24.26
CA PRO A 20 17.27 9.05 24.55
C PRO A 20 16.44 7.79 24.87
N ASN A 21 15.21 8.00 25.37
CA ASN A 21 14.28 6.98 25.83
C ASN A 21 14.03 5.87 24.78
N ALA A 22 14.63 4.69 24.96
CA ALA A 22 14.51 3.55 24.05
C ALA A 22 13.06 3.06 23.91
N GLU A 23 12.26 3.16 24.97
CA GLU A 23 10.85 2.79 24.95
C GLU A 23 10.04 3.63 23.95
N GLY A 24 10.28 4.95 23.91
CA GLY A 24 9.62 5.84 22.95
C GLY A 24 9.97 5.51 21.50
N ILE A 25 11.22 5.13 21.23
CA ILE A 25 11.67 4.72 19.89
C ILE A 25 10.98 3.43 19.47
N VAL A 26 10.95 2.42 20.35
CA VAL A 26 10.32 1.13 20.06
C VAL A 26 8.82 1.27 19.85
N ASN A 27 8.13 2.08 20.66
CA ASN A 27 6.71 2.35 20.50
C ASN A 27 6.40 3.01 19.14
N ALA A 28 7.22 3.98 18.73
CA ALA A 28 7.09 4.63 17.43
C ALA A 28 7.36 3.66 16.26
N ASP A 29 8.35 2.80 16.38
CA ASP A 29 8.68 1.80 15.37
C ASP A 29 7.58 0.72 15.25
N LEU A 30 7.03 0.24 16.37
CA LEU A 30 5.90 -0.68 16.37
C LEU A 30 4.67 -0.07 15.69
N ALA A 31 4.32 1.17 16.01
CA ALA A 31 3.21 1.88 15.39
C ALA A 31 3.41 2.01 13.87
N ARG A 32 4.64 2.34 13.44
CA ARG A 32 5.00 2.44 12.02
C ARG A 32 4.90 1.10 11.29
N VAL A 33 5.39 0.02 11.88
CA VAL A 33 5.34 -1.32 11.28
C VAL A 33 3.90 -1.80 11.14
N ILE A 34 3.05 -1.56 12.15
CA ILE A 34 1.63 -1.88 12.08
C ILE A 34 0.93 -1.06 10.99
N GLY A 35 1.22 0.25 10.87
CA GLY A 35 0.70 1.08 9.79
C GLY A 35 1.07 0.52 8.41
N LEU A 36 2.33 0.14 8.20
CA LEU A 36 2.77 -0.51 6.95
C LEU A 36 2.07 -1.85 6.68
N ALA A 37 1.79 -2.63 7.73
CA ALA A 37 1.09 -3.90 7.60
C ALA A 37 -0.38 -3.69 7.20
N VAL A 38 -1.05 -2.66 7.74
CA VAL A 38 -2.41 -2.27 7.35
C VAL A 38 -2.44 -1.79 5.89
N ASP A 39 -1.50 -0.95 5.47
CA ASP A 39 -1.38 -0.50 4.07
C ASP A 39 -1.19 -1.68 3.12
N SER A 40 -0.30 -2.61 3.49
CA SER A 40 -0.08 -3.84 2.71
C SER A 40 -1.35 -4.69 2.61
N ALA A 41 -2.07 -4.84 3.72
CA ALA A 41 -3.33 -5.58 3.75
C ALA A 41 -4.42 -4.89 2.93
N ALA A 42 -4.51 -3.55 2.97
CA ALA A 42 -5.49 -2.78 2.20
C ALA A 42 -5.24 -2.86 0.68
N ILE A 43 -3.99 -2.87 0.26
CA ILE A 43 -3.63 -2.89 -1.17
C ILE A 43 -3.59 -4.32 -1.71
N ALA A 44 -2.84 -5.21 -1.07
CA ALA A 44 -2.48 -6.53 -1.61
C ALA A 44 -2.87 -7.72 -0.70
N GLY A 45 -3.66 -7.50 0.35
CA GLY A 45 -4.08 -8.55 1.26
C GLY A 45 -4.74 -9.73 0.53
N PRO A 46 -4.35 -10.99 0.83
CA PRO A 46 -4.83 -12.17 0.10
C PRO A 46 -6.24 -12.62 0.47
N GLY A 47 -6.83 -12.11 1.55
CA GLY A 47 -8.14 -12.55 2.04
C GLY A 47 -8.14 -13.93 2.70
N THR A 48 -6.97 -14.53 2.89
CA THR A 48 -6.77 -15.86 3.49
C THR A 48 -5.91 -15.78 4.74
N ALA A 49 -5.83 -16.87 5.51
CA ALA A 49 -4.99 -16.98 6.70
C ALA A 49 -5.17 -15.82 7.72
N GLY A 50 -6.41 -15.34 7.90
CA GLY A 50 -6.69 -14.26 8.84
C GLY A 50 -6.33 -12.85 8.35
N GLN A 51 -5.97 -12.66 7.08
CA GLN A 51 -5.69 -11.37 6.48
C GLN A 51 -6.91 -10.79 5.75
N PRO A 52 -7.08 -9.46 5.69
CA PRO A 52 -8.11 -8.82 4.87
C PRO A 52 -7.93 -9.09 3.38
N THR A 53 -8.99 -8.91 2.60
CA THR A 53 -8.89 -8.91 1.13
C THR A 53 -8.59 -7.50 0.65
N GLY A 54 -7.40 -7.30 0.10
CA GLY A 54 -6.99 -6.01 -0.45
C GLY A 54 -7.59 -5.72 -1.82
N VAL A 55 -7.48 -4.47 -2.27
CA VAL A 55 -8.00 -3.99 -3.57
C VAL A 55 -7.54 -4.88 -4.72
N ARG A 56 -6.26 -5.26 -4.74
CA ARG A 56 -5.65 -6.09 -5.79
C ARG A 56 -6.29 -7.47 -5.93
N ASN A 57 -6.79 -8.04 -4.83
CA ASN A 57 -7.31 -9.41 -4.76
C ASN A 57 -8.84 -9.46 -4.66
N THR A 58 -9.52 -8.31 -4.68
CA THR A 58 -10.97 -8.22 -4.73
C THR A 58 -11.44 -8.63 -6.13
N SER A 59 -12.47 -9.47 -6.22
CA SER A 59 -13.05 -9.88 -7.51
C SER A 59 -13.92 -8.75 -8.11
N GLY A 60 -13.96 -8.66 -9.45
CA GLY A 60 -14.85 -7.75 -10.19
C GLY A 60 -14.23 -6.41 -10.59
N PHE A 61 -12.93 -6.21 -10.43
CA PHE A 61 -12.22 -5.05 -10.98
C PHE A 61 -11.95 -5.19 -12.49
N GLY A 62 -11.71 -4.06 -13.17
CA GLY A 62 -11.29 -4.03 -14.57
C GLY A 62 -9.84 -4.47 -14.74
N THR A 63 -9.48 -5.05 -15.88
CA THR A 63 -8.10 -5.46 -16.18
C THR A 63 -7.47 -4.52 -17.19
N ALA A 64 -6.25 -4.03 -16.93
CA ALA A 64 -5.51 -3.13 -17.80
C ALA A 64 -4.03 -3.54 -17.93
N ASN A 65 -3.79 -4.77 -18.40
CA ASN A 65 -2.43 -5.27 -18.63
C ASN A 65 -1.74 -4.55 -19.81
N PRO A 66 -0.39 -4.59 -19.90
CA PRO A 66 0.34 -4.01 -21.02
C PRO A 66 -0.19 -4.51 -22.37
N SER A 67 -0.29 -3.63 -23.35
CA SER A 67 -0.78 -3.95 -24.70
C SER A 67 0.24 -4.72 -25.52
N THR A 68 1.54 -4.57 -25.23
CA THR A 68 2.63 -5.21 -25.97
C THR A 68 3.69 -5.74 -25.01
N GLY A 69 3.71 -7.04 -24.79
CA GLY A 69 4.68 -7.70 -23.91
C GLY A 69 4.66 -7.15 -22.48
N THR A 70 5.78 -6.60 -22.03
CA THR A 70 5.93 -5.97 -20.71
C THR A 70 6.17 -4.47 -20.80
N ALA A 71 6.19 -3.92 -22.02
CA ALA A 71 6.51 -2.51 -22.25
C ALA A 71 5.37 -1.61 -21.79
N ILE A 72 5.74 -0.54 -21.08
CA ILE A 72 4.80 0.46 -20.58
C ILE A 72 4.72 1.61 -21.59
N GLY A 73 3.51 1.95 -22.01
CA GLY A 73 3.22 3.08 -22.87
C GLY A 73 2.20 4.05 -22.26
N TYR A 74 2.14 5.27 -22.76
CA TYR A 74 1.12 6.25 -22.34
C TYR A 74 -0.30 5.74 -22.61
N ALA A 75 -0.51 5.04 -23.72
CA ALA A 75 -1.80 4.44 -24.06
C ALA A 75 -2.26 3.39 -23.03
N ASP A 76 -1.32 2.65 -22.44
CA ASP A 76 -1.66 1.66 -21.42
C ASP A 76 -2.19 2.34 -20.15
N MET A 77 -1.65 3.51 -19.80
CA MET A 77 -2.13 4.29 -18.66
C MET A 77 -3.56 4.82 -18.88
N ILE A 78 -3.89 5.22 -20.10
CA ILE A 78 -5.26 5.62 -20.48
C ILE A 78 -6.24 4.46 -20.34
N ARG A 79 -5.81 3.21 -20.61
CA ARG A 79 -6.67 2.02 -20.52
C ARG A 79 -7.22 1.80 -19.11
N PHE A 80 -6.51 2.18 -18.05
CA PHE A 80 -7.04 2.12 -16.69
C PHE A 80 -8.28 3.00 -16.54
N GLN A 81 -8.20 4.25 -16.99
CA GLN A 81 -9.36 5.16 -16.96
C GLN A 81 -10.49 4.65 -17.85
N THR A 82 -10.17 4.15 -19.05
CA THR A 82 -11.16 3.62 -19.97
C THR A 82 -11.87 2.39 -19.38
N ALA A 83 -11.16 1.48 -18.72
CA ALA A 83 -11.74 0.30 -18.11
C ALA A 83 -12.73 0.67 -16.98
N VAL A 84 -12.38 1.64 -16.15
CA VAL A 84 -13.26 2.14 -15.09
C VAL A 84 -14.45 2.92 -15.67
N ALA A 85 -14.22 3.77 -16.67
CA ALA A 85 -15.28 4.53 -17.34
C ALA A 85 -16.28 3.62 -18.06
N ALA A 86 -15.82 2.54 -18.70
CA ALA A 86 -16.67 1.56 -19.39
C ALA A 86 -17.63 0.84 -18.42
N SER A 87 -17.26 0.75 -17.14
CA SER A 87 -18.14 0.23 -16.08
C SER A 87 -19.05 1.28 -15.45
N ASN A 88 -19.09 2.49 -16.02
CA ASN A 88 -19.82 3.66 -15.50
C ASN A 88 -19.46 3.99 -14.04
N ALA A 89 -18.21 3.78 -13.67
CA ALA A 89 -17.69 3.87 -12.31
C ALA A 89 -16.65 4.99 -12.14
N MET A 90 -16.47 5.85 -13.15
CA MET A 90 -15.51 6.96 -13.10
C MET A 90 -15.99 8.03 -12.12
N MET A 91 -15.19 8.31 -11.10
CA MET A 91 -15.48 9.28 -10.05
C MET A 91 -14.35 10.30 -9.90
N PRO A 92 -14.60 11.48 -9.28
CA PRO A 92 -13.58 12.53 -9.14
C PRO A 92 -12.34 12.14 -8.33
N GLY A 93 -12.42 11.11 -7.48
CA GLY A 93 -11.33 10.61 -6.64
C GLY A 93 -10.38 9.62 -7.30
N PHE A 94 -10.37 9.54 -8.65
CA PHE A 94 -9.51 8.61 -9.37
C PHE A 94 -8.02 8.92 -9.17
N GLY A 95 -7.25 7.88 -8.83
CA GLY A 95 -5.81 7.96 -8.66
C GLY A 95 -5.11 6.66 -9.03
N TYR A 96 -3.80 6.75 -9.27
CA TYR A 96 -2.95 5.61 -9.57
C TYR A 96 -2.03 5.29 -8.40
N VAL A 97 -1.83 4.00 -8.14
CA VAL A 97 -0.79 3.51 -7.22
C VAL A 97 0.02 2.44 -7.93
N THR A 98 1.34 2.56 -7.85
CA THR A 98 2.27 1.62 -8.50
C THR A 98 3.52 1.41 -7.65
N THR A 99 4.45 0.59 -8.12
CA THR A 99 5.74 0.42 -7.46
C THR A 99 6.72 1.54 -7.82
N PRO A 100 7.69 1.87 -6.94
CA PRO A 100 8.73 2.87 -7.25
C PRO A 100 9.53 2.54 -8.52
N THR A 101 9.77 1.25 -8.80
CA THR A 101 10.45 0.82 -10.02
C THR A 101 9.67 1.19 -11.27
N VAL A 102 8.36 0.91 -11.30
CA VAL A 102 7.48 1.26 -12.42
C VAL A 102 7.34 2.78 -12.55
N ALA A 103 7.20 3.51 -11.44
CA ALA A 103 7.17 4.97 -11.45
C ALA A 103 8.45 5.55 -12.05
N GLY A 104 9.63 5.02 -11.68
CA GLY A 104 10.92 5.42 -12.26
C GLY A 104 10.99 5.19 -13.77
N ILE A 105 10.47 4.06 -14.26
CA ILE A 105 10.39 3.81 -15.70
C ILE A 105 9.47 4.82 -16.40
N LEU A 106 8.31 5.13 -15.82
CA LEU A 106 7.35 6.09 -16.36
C LEU A 106 7.89 7.54 -16.36
N MET A 107 8.76 7.89 -15.40
CA MET A 107 9.44 9.19 -15.34
C MET A 107 10.51 9.32 -16.45
N GLY A 108 11.13 8.23 -16.86
CA GLY A 108 12.12 8.20 -17.91
C GLY A 108 11.56 8.07 -19.33
N LYS A 109 10.28 7.70 -19.47
CA LYS A 109 9.67 7.48 -20.79
C LYS A 109 8.88 8.68 -21.27
N PRO A 110 9.06 9.14 -22.53
CA PRO A 110 8.24 10.18 -23.14
C PRO A 110 6.84 9.69 -23.43
N ARG A 111 5.85 10.60 -23.42
CA ARG A 111 4.44 10.29 -23.73
C ARG A 111 4.26 9.82 -25.18
N PHE A 112 4.96 10.47 -26.09
CA PHE A 112 4.93 10.20 -27.54
C PHE A 112 6.33 10.23 -28.10
N THR A 113 6.54 9.63 -29.25
CA THR A 113 7.80 9.73 -29.99
C THR A 113 8.13 11.21 -30.27
N ASN A 114 9.36 11.64 -29.97
CA ASN A 114 9.84 13.02 -30.08
C ASN A 114 9.14 14.03 -29.13
N SER A 115 8.60 13.57 -28.01
CA SER A 115 8.08 14.43 -26.94
C SER A 115 9.09 14.50 -25.78
N ASP A 116 9.33 15.70 -25.26
CA ASP A 116 10.16 15.89 -24.06
C ASP A 116 9.34 15.71 -22.76
N THR A 117 8.03 15.48 -22.88
CA THR A 117 7.14 15.36 -21.72
C THR A 117 7.12 13.91 -21.25
N PRO A 118 7.53 13.60 -20.01
CA PRO A 118 7.46 12.25 -19.47
C PRO A 118 6.03 11.80 -19.24
N ILE A 119 5.83 10.48 -19.17
CA ILE A 119 4.52 9.89 -18.87
C ILE A 119 4.11 10.25 -17.43
N TRP A 120 5.04 10.16 -16.48
CA TRP A 120 4.84 10.52 -15.08
C TRP A 120 5.38 11.94 -14.84
N GLY A 121 4.51 12.83 -14.37
CA GLY A 121 4.88 14.20 -13.97
C GLY A 121 5.02 14.33 -12.47
N GLY A 122 5.95 15.13 -12.00
CA GLY A 122 6.17 15.37 -10.58
C GLY A 122 7.16 14.39 -9.94
N ASN A 123 6.99 14.12 -8.66
CA ASN A 123 7.88 13.28 -7.89
C ASN A 123 7.29 11.85 -7.71
N ILE A 124 8.09 10.88 -7.25
CA ILE A 124 7.67 9.47 -7.09
C ILE A 124 6.54 9.34 -6.06
N LEU A 125 6.57 10.11 -4.97
CA LEU A 125 5.60 9.98 -3.89
C LEU A 125 4.31 10.77 -4.13
N ASP A 126 4.38 11.84 -4.93
CA ASP A 126 3.23 12.68 -5.26
C ASP A 126 3.39 13.21 -6.68
N GLY A 127 2.92 12.44 -7.61
CA GLY A 127 3.01 12.72 -9.04
C GLY A 127 1.66 12.76 -9.71
N THR A 128 1.69 12.97 -11.03
CA THR A 128 0.50 12.96 -11.88
C THR A 128 0.69 12.01 -13.06
N LEU A 129 -0.34 11.21 -13.32
CA LEU A 129 -0.38 10.26 -14.42
C LEU A 129 -1.71 10.41 -15.15
N VAL A 130 -1.66 10.76 -16.44
CA VAL A 130 -2.87 10.98 -17.27
C VAL A 130 -3.87 11.96 -16.61
N GLY A 131 -3.35 13.01 -15.97
CA GLY A 131 -4.19 14.04 -15.32
C GLY A 131 -4.76 13.65 -13.94
N ALA A 132 -4.48 12.44 -13.44
CA ALA A 132 -4.90 11.98 -12.13
C ALA A 132 -3.68 11.89 -11.18
N ARG A 133 -3.93 11.95 -9.89
CA ARG A 133 -2.88 11.78 -8.87
C ARG A 133 -2.26 10.39 -8.95
N ALA A 134 -0.96 10.31 -8.82
CA ALA A 134 -0.21 9.06 -8.87
C ALA A 134 0.79 8.97 -7.71
N MET A 135 0.85 7.83 -7.07
CA MET A 135 1.72 7.56 -5.93
C MET A 135 2.46 6.24 -6.14
N ALA A 136 3.66 6.15 -5.59
CA ALA A 136 4.42 4.90 -5.59
C ALA A 136 4.48 4.30 -4.18
N SER A 137 4.18 2.99 -4.10
CA SER A 137 4.27 2.21 -2.87
C SER A 137 4.81 0.82 -3.16
N LEU A 138 5.68 0.30 -2.30
CA LEU A 138 6.17 -1.08 -2.39
C LEU A 138 5.08 -2.12 -2.10
N GLN A 139 3.99 -1.72 -1.44
CA GLN A 139 2.90 -2.62 -1.02
C GLN A 139 2.04 -3.11 -2.20
N VAL A 140 2.15 -2.48 -3.36
CA VAL A 140 1.37 -2.84 -4.56
C VAL A 140 1.80 -4.18 -5.17
N GLY A 141 3.05 -4.57 -4.97
CA GLY A 141 3.67 -5.74 -5.58
C GLY A 141 4.33 -5.45 -6.92
N SER A 142 5.41 -6.18 -7.23
CA SER A 142 6.25 -5.95 -8.40
C SER A 142 5.47 -5.91 -9.71
N GLY A 143 5.79 -4.92 -10.55
CA GLY A 143 5.21 -4.79 -11.90
C GLY A 143 3.70 -4.58 -11.94
N THR A 144 3.09 -4.12 -10.84
CA THR A 144 1.65 -3.89 -10.76
C THR A 144 1.33 -2.40 -10.73
N ILE A 145 0.27 -2.03 -11.43
CA ILE A 145 -0.35 -0.70 -11.38
C ILE A 145 -1.82 -0.89 -11.01
N ILE A 146 -2.31 -0.11 -10.06
CA ILE A 146 -3.72 -0.05 -9.68
C ILE A 146 -4.21 1.36 -9.97
N GLY A 147 -5.22 1.50 -10.80
CA GLY A 147 -5.91 2.75 -11.05
C GLY A 147 -7.36 2.64 -10.61
N GLY A 148 -7.88 3.62 -9.90
CA GLY A 148 -9.27 3.58 -9.47
C GLY A 148 -9.65 4.71 -8.53
N ASP A 149 -10.91 4.70 -8.10
CA ASP A 149 -11.42 5.64 -7.11
C ASP A 149 -11.20 5.09 -5.70
N TRP A 150 -10.20 5.64 -5.04
CA TRP A 150 -9.79 5.24 -3.70
C TRP A 150 -10.82 5.58 -2.61
N SER A 151 -11.82 6.43 -2.88
CA SER A 151 -12.92 6.70 -1.96
C SER A 151 -13.85 5.48 -1.76
N GLN A 152 -13.75 4.48 -2.63
CA GLN A 152 -14.53 3.23 -2.54
C GLN A 152 -13.87 2.17 -1.65
N VAL A 153 -12.66 2.43 -1.14
CA VAL A 153 -12.00 1.57 -0.15
C VAL A 153 -12.44 1.99 1.24
N ILE A 154 -12.97 1.07 1.99
CA ILE A 154 -13.41 1.28 3.37
C ILE A 154 -12.48 0.48 4.27
N ILE A 155 -11.82 1.15 5.21
CA ILE A 155 -11.07 0.52 6.28
C ILE A 155 -11.92 0.63 7.54
N GLY A 156 -12.38 -0.50 8.03
CA GLY A 156 -13.09 -0.60 9.31
C GLY A 156 -12.09 -0.83 10.43
N GLU A 157 -12.21 -0.08 11.51
CA GLU A 157 -11.33 -0.18 12.68
C GLU A 157 -12.16 -0.58 13.89
N TRP A 158 -11.66 -1.54 14.69
CA TRP A 158 -12.26 -1.98 15.94
C TRP A 158 -11.31 -1.72 17.10
N GLY A 159 -11.52 -0.62 17.80
CA GLY A 159 -10.67 -0.15 18.88
C GLY A 159 -9.56 0.79 18.39
N VAL A 160 -8.57 0.96 19.24
CA VAL A 160 -7.37 1.76 19.00
C VAL A 160 -6.14 0.86 18.96
N LEU A 161 -5.03 1.37 18.51
CA LEU A 161 -3.74 0.68 18.62
C LEU A 161 -3.39 0.48 20.10
N GLU A 162 -3.35 -0.77 20.54
CA GLU A 162 -2.99 -1.16 21.90
C GLU A 162 -1.52 -1.50 21.94
N ILE A 163 -0.74 -0.74 22.73
CA ILE A 163 0.67 -1.04 23.00
C ILE A 163 0.82 -1.34 24.48
N GLU A 164 1.26 -2.55 24.80
CA GLU A 164 1.42 -3.03 26.16
C GLU A 164 2.82 -3.56 26.40
N ALA A 165 3.42 -3.18 27.52
CA ALA A 165 4.69 -3.71 27.99
C ALA A 165 4.47 -4.75 29.09
N ASN A 166 5.07 -5.92 28.92
CA ASN A 166 5.06 -6.99 29.92
C ASN A 166 6.46 -7.20 30.50
N PRO A 167 6.71 -6.77 31.73
CA PRO A 167 8.03 -6.93 32.37
C PRO A 167 8.31 -8.39 32.81
N TYR A 168 7.31 -9.27 32.73
CA TYR A 168 7.42 -10.67 33.15
C TYR A 168 7.51 -11.65 31.96
N ALA A 169 7.60 -11.16 30.73
CA ALA A 169 7.64 -11.98 29.53
C ALA A 169 8.79 -13.01 29.55
N ASN A 170 9.95 -12.58 30.06
CA ASN A 170 11.08 -13.49 30.29
C ASN A 170 11.80 -13.08 31.59
N PHE A 171 11.19 -13.44 32.72
CA PHE A 171 11.60 -12.99 34.06
C PHE A 171 13.04 -13.36 34.40
N GLN A 172 13.48 -14.57 34.03
CA GLN A 172 14.84 -15.06 34.34
C GLN A 172 15.93 -14.29 33.60
N SER A 173 15.64 -13.78 32.41
CA SER A 173 16.60 -13.06 31.56
C SER A 173 16.51 -11.55 31.72
N GLY A 174 15.58 -11.04 32.52
CA GLY A 174 15.38 -9.59 32.69
C GLY A 174 14.98 -8.88 31.40
N ILE A 175 14.19 -9.55 30.55
CA ILE A 175 13.69 -9.03 29.28
C ILE A 175 12.26 -8.54 29.46
N VAL A 176 11.97 -7.36 28.93
CA VAL A 176 10.63 -6.78 28.85
C VAL A 176 10.09 -6.99 27.44
N GLY A 177 8.94 -7.65 27.35
CA GLY A 177 8.24 -7.81 26.08
C GLY A 177 7.29 -6.64 25.84
N VAL A 178 7.34 -6.03 24.64
CA VAL A 178 6.39 -5.02 24.20
C VAL A 178 5.58 -5.59 23.07
N ARG A 179 4.25 -5.57 23.22
CA ARG A 179 3.28 -6.05 22.24
C ARG A 179 2.43 -4.89 21.73
N ALA A 180 2.25 -4.84 20.43
CA ALA A 180 1.28 -3.94 19.82
C ALA A 180 0.22 -4.76 19.07
N LEU A 181 -1.06 -4.44 19.27
CA LEU A 181 -2.19 -5.08 18.60
C LEU A 181 -3.09 -4.01 17.97
N TYR A 182 -3.54 -4.30 16.76
CA TYR A 182 -4.49 -3.45 16.04
C TYR A 182 -5.47 -4.31 15.26
N THR A 183 -6.77 -4.02 15.41
CA THR A 183 -7.83 -4.78 14.76
C THR A 183 -8.50 -3.94 13.69
N CYS A 184 -8.41 -4.39 12.44
CA CYS A 184 -9.03 -3.73 11.29
C CYS A 184 -9.54 -4.76 10.28
N ASP A 185 -10.34 -4.29 9.34
CA ASP A 185 -10.71 -5.05 8.13
C ASP A 185 -10.82 -4.09 6.96
N VAL A 186 -10.69 -4.61 5.75
CA VAL A 186 -10.70 -3.82 4.52
C VAL A 186 -11.81 -4.34 3.62
N GLY A 187 -12.58 -3.44 3.05
CA GLY A 187 -13.61 -3.75 2.08
C GLY A 187 -13.60 -2.79 0.92
N VAL A 188 -13.84 -3.30 -0.29
CA VAL A 188 -14.02 -2.48 -1.48
C VAL A 188 -15.51 -2.42 -1.78
N ARG A 189 -16.11 -1.22 -1.64
CA ARG A 189 -17.54 -1.01 -1.83
C ARG A 189 -17.97 -1.25 -3.29
N TYR A 190 -17.15 -0.80 -4.24
CA TYR A 190 -17.45 -0.88 -5.66
C TYR A 190 -16.20 -1.34 -6.45
N PRO A 191 -16.02 -2.64 -6.64
CA PRO A 191 -14.82 -3.18 -7.29
C PRO A 191 -14.61 -2.70 -8.73
N GLN A 192 -15.70 -2.44 -9.48
CA GLN A 192 -15.63 -1.94 -10.85
C GLN A 192 -15.06 -0.52 -10.97
N ALA A 193 -14.95 0.22 -9.84
CA ALA A 193 -14.27 1.51 -9.78
C ALA A 193 -12.73 1.38 -9.80
N PHE A 194 -12.22 0.15 -9.84
CA PHE A 194 -10.79 -0.14 -9.92
C PHE A 194 -10.44 -0.90 -11.18
N ALA A 195 -9.25 -0.65 -11.69
CA ALA A 195 -8.61 -1.44 -12.73
C ALA A 195 -7.21 -1.83 -12.23
N VAL A 196 -6.84 -3.09 -12.41
CA VAL A 196 -5.54 -3.62 -12.02
C VAL A 196 -4.82 -4.13 -13.25
N GLY A 197 -3.57 -3.74 -13.42
CA GLY A 197 -2.69 -4.23 -14.46
C GLY A 197 -1.41 -4.80 -13.86
N THR A 198 -0.96 -5.94 -14.39
CA THR A 198 0.26 -6.64 -13.96
C THR A 198 1.19 -6.88 -15.13
N GLY A 199 2.47 -7.12 -14.85
CA GLY A 199 3.47 -7.40 -15.89
C GLY A 199 4.18 -6.15 -16.44
N PHE A 200 4.10 -5.02 -15.77
CA PHE A 200 4.82 -3.80 -16.14
C PHE A 200 6.26 -3.83 -15.60
N VAL A 201 7.21 -4.27 -16.40
CA VAL A 201 8.61 -4.46 -15.95
C VAL A 201 9.66 -3.79 -16.84
N SER A 202 9.27 -3.13 -17.94
CA SER A 202 10.21 -2.46 -18.87
C SER A 202 9.58 -1.25 -19.57
#